data_ee3bf384d3d67fa560981ae1bb8fe2cc
#
_entry.id   ee3bf384d3d67fa560981ae1bb8fe2cc
#
_cell.length_a   1.000
_cell.length_b   1.000
_cell.length_c   1.000
_cell.angle_alpha   90.00
_cell.angle_beta   90.00
_cell.angle_gamma   90.00
#
_symmetry.space_group_name_H-M   'P 1'
#
loop_
_entity.id
_entity.type
_entity.pdbx_description
1 polymer ?
#
loop_
_entity_poly.entity_id
_entity_poly.type
_entity_poly.pdbx_seq_one_letter_code
_entity_poly.pdbx_strand_id
1 'polypeptide(L)'
;MSTSNDIILPVSTATKVPSASSIILISSEWIMVDGRPLESINKITNDKTLLLNNLYEDLKAKRILTESVANLDDRMAFRGEITVQGDENIPFLILKRVMYTCGQVGYNNILLAVTSSTE
;
A
#
# COMPACT_ATOMS: atom_id res chain seq x y z
N MET A 1 16.52 23.59 -8.80
CA MET A 1 16.11 23.55 -8.69
C MET A 1 15.56 23.22 -8.59
N SER A 2 15.41 23.20 -8.47
CA SER A 2 14.78 23.03 -8.23
C SER A 2 14.19 22.65 -8.01
N THR A 3 14.06 22.71 -8.04
CA THR A 3 13.45 22.49 -7.76
C THR A 3 12.88 22.16 -7.28
N SER A 4 12.82 22.21 -7.24
CA SER A 4 12.30 22.07 -6.70
C SER A 4 11.83 21.77 -6.11
N ASN A 5 11.92 21.80 -6.01
CA ASN A 5 11.58 21.64 -5.39
C ASN A 5 11.16 21.36 -4.82
N ASP A 6 11.29 21.37 -4.79
CA ASP A 6 11.00 21.20 -4.22
C ASP A 6 10.47 20.87 -3.71
N ILE A 7 10.41 21.04 -3.69
CA ILE A 7 9.92 20.71 -3.31
C ILE A 7 9.65 20.39 -2.55
N ILE A 8 9.67 20.39 -2.34
CA ILE A 8 9.46 20.08 -1.72
C ILE A 8 9.19 19.60 -1.04
N LEU A 9 9.20 19.33 -0.82
CA LEU A 9 8.98 18.83 -0.23
C LEU A 9 8.95 18.55 0.52
N PRO A 10 9.06 18.62 0.55
CA PRO A 10 9.06 18.24 1.26
C PRO A 10 9.37 17.85 2.00
N VAL A 11 9.64 18.01 2.21
CA VAL A 11 9.92 17.71 2.79
C VAL A 11 9.89 17.33 3.54
N SER A 12 9.81 17.39 3.75
CA SER A 12 9.76 17.02 4.39
C SER A 12 9.67 16.38 4.70
N THR A 13 9.55 16.12 4.68
CA THR A 13 9.44 15.37 4.92
C THR A 13 10.00 14.61 5.11
N ALA A 14 10.30 14.46 4.94
CA ALA A 14 10.84 13.73 4.96
C ALA A 14 11.35 13.28 5.90
N THR A 15 11.40 13.37 6.40
CA THR A 15 11.83 13.08 7.39
C THR A 15 11.31 12.11 7.94
N LYS A 16 10.66 11.71 7.59
CA LYS A 16 10.15 10.83 8.00
C LYS A 16 10.64 9.77 7.69
N VAL A 17 10.82 9.04 8.32
CA VAL A 17 11.33 8.01 8.18
C VAL A 17 10.63 7.18 7.49
N PRO A 18 11.00 6.50 6.88
CA PRO A 18 10.52 5.70 6.03
C PRO A 18 9.86 4.82 6.57
N SER A 19 9.57 4.77 7.17
CA SER A 19 8.88 4.06 7.65
C SER A 19 8.51 2.86 7.35
N ALA A 20 7.90 2.20 8.03
CA ALA A 20 7.41 0.94 7.79
C ALA A 20 6.12 0.96 7.05
N SER A 21 5.66 2.07 6.65
CA SER A 21 4.42 2.17 5.91
C SER A 21 4.64 1.90 4.45
N SER A 22 3.71 1.19 3.85
CA SER A 22 3.73 0.94 2.42
C SER A 22 2.55 1.63 1.76
N ILE A 23 2.63 1.80 0.48
CA ILE A 23 1.56 2.40 -0.29
C ILE A 23 1.09 1.40 -1.34
N ILE A 24 -0.20 1.10 -1.30
CA ILE A 24 -0.82 0.26 -2.31
C ILE A 24 -1.54 1.20 -3.26
N LEU A 25 -1.22 1.11 -4.53
CA LEU A 25 -1.87 1.93 -5.55
C LEU A 25 -2.74 1.03 -6.41
N ILE A 26 -4.02 1.35 -6.49
CA ILE A 26 -4.95 0.59 -7.32
C ILE A 26 -5.22 1.40 -8.57
N SER A 27 -4.78 0.89 -9.70
CA SER A 27 -5.05 1.56 -10.98
C SER A 27 -6.10 0.76 -11.72
N SER A 28 -6.41 1.16 -12.94
CA SER A 28 -7.41 0.45 -13.72
C SER A 28 -6.94 -0.93 -14.16
N GLU A 29 -5.63 -1.17 -14.14
CA GLU A 29 -5.09 -2.43 -14.64
C GLU A 29 -4.34 -3.24 -13.60
N TRP A 30 -3.80 -2.59 -12.58
CA TRP A 30 -2.94 -3.27 -11.63
C TRP A 30 -3.16 -2.82 -10.21
N ILE A 31 -2.86 -3.71 -9.28
CA ILE A 31 -2.68 -3.34 -7.89
C ILE A 31 -1.18 -3.38 -7.65
N MET A 32 -0.62 -2.26 -7.25
CA MET A 32 0.83 -2.13 -7.08
C MET A 32 1.15 -1.82 -5.64
N VAL A 33 2.30 -2.29 -5.18
CA VAL A 33 2.79 -1.96 -3.85
C VAL A 33 4.16 -1.33 -4.01
N ASP A 34 4.29 -0.11 -3.54
CA ASP A 34 5.54 0.65 -3.63
C ASP A 34 6.11 0.63 -5.04
N GLY A 35 5.22 0.76 -6.01
CA GLY A 35 5.60 0.85 -7.41
C GLY A 35 5.74 -0.45 -8.15
N ARG A 36 5.54 -1.59 -7.49
CA ARG A 36 5.65 -2.88 -8.16
C ARG A 36 4.29 -3.50 -8.40
N PRO A 37 3.96 -3.87 -9.62
CA PRO A 37 2.65 -4.47 -9.88
C PRO A 37 2.61 -5.90 -9.34
N LEU A 38 1.59 -6.20 -8.58
CA LEU A 38 1.45 -7.51 -7.98
C LEU A 38 0.22 -8.27 -8.43
N GLU A 39 -0.88 -7.56 -8.68
CA GLU A 39 -2.12 -8.22 -9.09
C GLU A 39 -2.66 -7.55 -10.33
N SER A 40 -3.10 -8.35 -11.27
CA SER A 40 -3.74 -7.84 -12.48
C SER A 40 -5.24 -7.74 -12.20
N ILE A 41 -5.81 -6.57 -12.39
CA ILE A 41 -7.23 -6.37 -12.16
C ILE A 41 -8.05 -7.35 -13.01
N ASN A 42 -7.62 -7.55 -14.24
CA ASN A 42 -8.31 -8.46 -15.12
C ASN A 42 -8.32 -9.87 -14.58
N LYS A 43 -7.22 -10.33 -14.04
CA LYS A 43 -7.16 -11.69 -13.53
C LYS A 43 -7.97 -11.86 -12.27
N ILE A 44 -7.88 -10.92 -11.34
CA ILE A 44 -8.58 -11.09 -10.08
C ILE A 44 -10.09 -10.91 -10.23
N THR A 45 -10.51 -10.22 -11.28
CA THR A 45 -11.93 -10.03 -11.50
C THR A 45 -12.62 -11.35 -11.79
N ASN A 46 -11.90 -12.30 -12.36
CA ASN A 46 -12.46 -13.60 -12.68
C ASN A 46 -12.34 -14.61 -11.54
N ASP A 47 -11.75 -14.17 -10.43
CA ASP A 47 -11.50 -15.04 -9.31
C ASP A 47 -12.53 -14.71 -8.24
N LYS A 48 -13.01 -15.71 -7.54
CA LYS A 48 -14.06 -15.50 -6.55
C LYS A 48 -13.58 -15.43 -5.12
N THR A 49 -12.29 -15.57 -4.90
CA THR A 49 -11.78 -15.51 -3.53
C THR A 49 -11.59 -14.08 -3.11
N LEU A 50 -11.65 -13.82 -1.82
CA LEU A 50 -11.39 -12.49 -1.34
C LEU A 50 -9.90 -12.22 -1.23
N LEU A 51 -9.12 -13.20 -0.90
CA LEU A 51 -7.69 -13.01 -0.68
C LEU A 51 -6.97 -12.80 -2.00
N LEU A 52 -6.10 -11.81 -2.04
CA LEU A 52 -5.25 -11.55 -3.20
C LEU A 52 -3.88 -12.12 -2.87
N ASN A 53 -3.59 -13.29 -3.43
CA ASN A 53 -2.40 -14.05 -3.02
C ASN A 53 -1.08 -13.33 -3.20
N ASN A 54 -0.87 -12.69 -4.33
CA ASN A 54 0.41 -12.01 -4.55
C ASN A 54 0.57 -10.82 -3.62
N LEU A 55 -0.53 -10.10 -3.39
CA LEU A 55 -0.49 -8.99 -2.47
C LEU A 55 -0.22 -9.49 -1.06
N TYR A 56 -0.89 -10.58 -0.68
CA TYR A 56 -0.72 -11.16 0.64
C TYR A 56 0.73 -11.54 0.89
N GLU A 57 1.35 -12.23 -0.07
CA GLU A 57 2.71 -12.68 0.11
C GLU A 57 3.70 -11.52 0.21
N ASP A 58 3.48 -10.49 -0.60
CA ASP A 58 4.37 -9.34 -0.56
C ASP A 58 4.26 -8.60 0.77
N LEU A 59 3.05 -8.37 1.24
CA LEU A 59 2.84 -7.66 2.50
C LEU A 59 3.33 -8.47 3.69
N LYS A 60 3.16 -9.80 3.62
CA LYS A 60 3.63 -10.65 4.68
C LYS A 60 5.14 -10.61 4.77
N ALA A 61 5.81 -10.63 3.62
CA ALA A 61 7.27 -10.54 3.61
C ALA A 61 7.74 -9.20 4.18
N LYS A 62 7.03 -8.12 3.87
CA LYS A 62 7.38 -6.82 4.39
C LYS A 62 7.20 -6.76 5.91
N ARG A 63 6.17 -7.39 6.42
CA ARG A 63 5.94 -7.42 7.85
C ARG A 63 7.06 -8.20 8.57
N ILE A 64 7.42 -9.35 8.00
CA ILE A 64 8.47 -10.17 8.59
C ILE A 64 9.79 -9.38 8.61
N LEU A 65 10.10 -8.70 7.52
CA LEU A 65 11.31 -7.91 7.45
C LEU A 65 11.29 -6.77 8.47
N THR A 66 10.15 -6.09 8.59
CA THR A 66 10.01 -4.99 9.53
C THR A 66 10.20 -5.48 10.96
N GLU A 67 9.63 -6.63 11.27
CA GLU A 67 9.77 -7.19 12.62
C GLU A 67 11.19 -7.61 12.90
N SER A 68 11.91 -8.07 11.88
CA SER A 68 13.31 -8.43 12.05
C SER A 68 14.15 -7.18 12.36
N VAL A 69 13.87 -6.09 11.68
CA VAL A 69 14.60 -4.86 11.92
C VAL A 69 14.24 -4.29 13.29
N ALA A 70 13.00 -4.46 13.72
CA ALA A 70 12.56 -3.95 15.02
C ALA A 70 13.32 -4.60 16.17
N ASN A 71 13.86 -5.79 15.98
CA ASN A 71 14.67 -6.42 17.00
C ASN A 71 15.95 -5.65 17.23
N LEU A 72 16.35 -4.82 16.26
CA LEU A 72 17.56 -4.04 16.38
C LEU A 72 17.25 -2.58 16.73
N ASP A 73 16.07 -2.11 16.41
CA ASP A 73 15.69 -0.73 16.63
C ASP A 73 14.18 -0.64 16.83
N ASP A 74 13.76 -0.38 18.05
CA ASP A 74 12.33 -0.33 18.38
C ASP A 74 11.57 0.71 17.57
N ARG A 75 12.24 1.72 17.08
CA ARG A 75 11.57 2.74 16.29
C ARG A 75 11.06 2.20 14.96
N MET A 76 11.57 1.04 14.56
CA MET A 76 11.18 0.42 13.30
C MET A 76 10.13 -0.65 13.49
N ALA A 77 9.46 -0.68 14.63
CA ALA A 77 8.48 -1.72 14.89
C ALA A 77 7.33 -1.69 13.89
N PHE A 78 6.80 -2.86 13.60
CA PHE A 78 5.66 -2.96 12.70
C PHE A 78 4.44 -2.32 13.37
N ARG A 79 3.81 -1.38 12.70
CA ARG A 79 2.68 -0.66 13.26
C ARG A 79 1.36 -0.98 12.58
N GLY A 80 1.38 -1.82 11.59
CA GLY A 80 0.14 -2.18 10.90
C GLY A 80 -0.47 -1.05 10.08
N GLU A 81 0.33 -0.08 9.69
CA GLU A 81 -0.15 1.07 8.94
C GLU A 81 0.10 0.88 7.46
N ILE A 82 -0.87 1.23 6.65
CA ILE A 82 -0.70 1.13 5.20
C ILE A 82 -1.63 2.13 4.54
N THR A 83 -1.20 2.71 3.44
CA THR A 83 -2.02 3.64 2.68
C THR A 83 -2.48 2.95 1.41
N VAL A 84 -3.77 3.06 1.12
CA VAL A 84 -4.34 2.54 -0.11
C VAL A 84 -4.82 3.72 -0.94
N GLN A 85 -4.23 3.90 -2.12
CA GLN A 85 -4.60 4.99 -3.00
C GLN A 85 -5.33 4.43 -4.21
N GLY A 86 -6.36 5.10 -4.64
CA GLY A 86 -7.08 4.69 -5.82
C GLY A 86 -7.95 5.80 -6.36
N ASP A 87 -8.39 5.63 -7.60
CA ASP A 87 -9.29 6.56 -8.22
C ASP A 87 -10.69 6.31 -7.67
N GLU A 88 -11.50 7.34 -7.63
CA GLU A 88 -12.86 7.21 -7.11
C GLU A 88 -13.70 6.19 -7.89
N ASN A 89 -13.29 5.86 -9.09
CA ASN A 89 -14.03 4.91 -9.92
C ASN A 89 -13.62 3.46 -9.72
N ILE A 90 -12.74 3.17 -8.81
CA ILE A 90 -12.33 1.80 -8.52
C ILE A 90 -13.54 1.04 -7.99
N PRO A 91 -13.85 -0.12 -8.53
CA PRO A 91 -14.97 -0.90 -8.01
C PRO A 91 -14.79 -1.24 -6.55
N PHE A 92 -15.86 -1.10 -5.79
CA PHE A 92 -15.80 -1.36 -4.37
C PHE A 92 -15.30 -2.78 -4.05
N LEU A 93 -15.66 -3.74 -4.87
CA LEU A 93 -15.23 -5.11 -4.63
C LEU A 93 -13.70 -5.25 -4.66
N ILE A 94 -13.05 -4.52 -5.57
CA ILE A 94 -11.58 -4.54 -5.62
C ILE A 94 -11.00 -3.93 -4.35
N LEU A 95 -11.55 -2.80 -3.94
CA LEU A 95 -11.10 -2.14 -2.73
C LEU A 95 -11.30 -3.06 -1.51
N LYS A 96 -12.44 -3.72 -1.46
CA LYS A 96 -12.75 -4.63 -0.37
C LYS A 96 -11.74 -5.77 -0.29
N ARG A 97 -11.36 -6.32 -1.44
CA ARG A 97 -10.40 -7.41 -1.48
C ARG A 97 -9.03 -6.96 -1.02
N VAL A 98 -8.63 -5.74 -1.42
CA VAL A 98 -7.35 -5.19 -0.99
C VAL A 98 -7.35 -5.01 0.53
N MET A 99 -8.41 -4.45 1.06
CA MET A 99 -8.49 -4.20 2.50
C MET A 99 -8.54 -5.51 3.29
N TYR A 100 -9.27 -6.49 2.76
CA TYR A 100 -9.34 -7.79 3.41
C TYR A 100 -7.95 -8.43 3.47
N THR A 101 -7.22 -8.37 2.36
CA THR A 101 -5.89 -8.96 2.29
C THR A 101 -4.93 -8.27 3.26
N CYS A 102 -5.00 -6.95 3.33
CA CYS A 102 -4.18 -6.20 4.28
C CYS A 102 -4.47 -6.65 5.71
N GLY A 103 -5.74 -6.82 6.05
CA GLY A 103 -6.12 -7.24 7.38
C GLY A 103 -5.61 -8.61 7.74
N GLN A 104 -5.55 -9.52 6.75
CA GLN A 104 -5.05 -10.87 6.98
C GLN A 104 -3.58 -10.89 7.36
N VAL A 105 -2.83 -9.88 6.91
CA VAL A 105 -1.41 -9.78 7.26
C VAL A 105 -1.24 -9.08 8.60
N GLY A 106 -2.23 -8.31 9.02
CA GLY A 106 -2.13 -7.58 10.27
C GLY A 106 -2.08 -6.07 10.10
N TYR A 107 -2.32 -5.59 8.89
CA TYR A 107 -2.38 -4.16 8.65
C TYR A 107 -3.79 -3.71 9.02
N ASN A 108 -3.94 -3.24 10.23
CA ASN A 108 -5.25 -2.86 10.74
C ASN A 108 -5.49 -1.36 10.73
N ASN A 109 -4.49 -0.58 10.38
CA ASN A 109 -4.62 0.87 10.34
C ASN A 109 -4.46 1.30 8.89
N ILE A 110 -5.57 1.27 8.16
CA ILE A 110 -5.54 1.53 6.72
C ILE A 110 -6.02 2.94 6.45
N LEU A 111 -5.16 3.71 5.78
CA LEU A 111 -5.52 5.05 5.36
C LEU A 111 -5.95 4.97 3.91
N LEU A 112 -7.17 5.37 3.63
CA LEU A 112 -7.67 5.32 2.27
C LEU A 112 -7.58 6.70 1.64
N ALA A 113 -6.87 6.79 0.53
CA ALA A 113 -6.71 8.03 -0.20
C ALA A 113 -7.35 7.88 -1.58
N VAL A 114 -8.46 8.56 -1.77
CA VAL A 114 -9.20 8.45 -3.02
C VAL A 114 -8.96 9.71 -3.83
N THR A 115 -8.58 9.53 -5.09
CA THR A 115 -8.35 10.67 -5.96
C THR A 115 -9.49 10.79 -6.95
N SER A 116 -9.80 12.02 -7.33
CA SER A 116 -10.83 12.27 -8.31
C SER A 116 -10.19 12.26 -9.69
N SER A 117 -10.85 11.57 -10.61
CA SER A 117 -10.31 11.53 -11.95
C SER A 117 -10.84 12.70 -12.78
N THR A 118 -11.66 13.54 -12.20
CA THR A 118 -12.14 14.58 -13.02
C THR A 118 -11.17 15.61 -13.07
N GLU A 119 -11.05 16.18 -13.84
CA GLU A 119 -10.16 17.09 -13.88
C GLU A 119 -10.39 17.89 -14.47
#